data_b0d5fbd13cf1e42d53288f895183e555
#
_entry.id   b0d5fbd13cf1e42d53288f895183e555
#
_cell.length_a   1.000
_cell.length_b   1.000
_cell.length_c   1.000
_cell.angle_alpha   90.00
_cell.angle_beta   90.00
_cell.angle_gamma   90.00
#
_symmetry.space_group_name_H-M   'P 1'
#
loop_
_entity.id
_entity.type
_entity.pdbx_description
1 polymer ?
#
loop_
_entity_poly.entity_id
_entity_poly.type
_entity_poly.pdbx_seq_one_letter_code
_entity_poly.pdbx_strand_id
1 'polypeptide(L)'
;VTSGTVRYRGENLFELEAEERARLGVFLGFQYPVEIPGVSNLEFLRVATNARRLKQNLEELDTFDFEDHVHERLKVVQMDPAFLERSVNEGFSGGEKKRNEILQMALLEPVVAILDETDSGLDIDALRIVAGGVNQLANANNATLLITHYQRLLDEITPDYVHVMASGRILRTGGRELALELEQIGYDWVDKELAAQGVA
;
A
#
# COMPACT_ATOMS: atom_id res chain seq x y z
N VAL A 1 6.58 19.77 -4.63
CA VAL A 1 6.63 20.20 -3.22
C VAL A 1 7.26 21.57 -3.18
N THR A 2 6.60 22.55 -2.58
CA THR A 2 7.07 23.95 -2.53
C THR A 2 8.03 24.20 -1.36
N SER A 3 7.91 23.43 -0.28
CA SER A 3 8.79 23.50 0.89
C SER A 3 8.68 22.22 1.74
N GLY A 4 9.64 22.03 2.64
CA GLY A 4 9.71 20.88 3.52
C GLY A 4 10.65 19.78 3.02
N THR A 5 10.86 18.76 3.84
CA THR A 5 11.72 17.61 3.53
C THR A 5 11.04 16.33 3.97
N VAL A 6 11.23 15.26 3.19
CA VAL A 6 10.86 13.89 3.59
C VAL A 6 12.13 13.08 3.67
N ARG A 7 12.43 12.55 4.85
CA ARG A 7 13.63 11.75 5.08
C ARG A 7 13.28 10.29 5.38
N TYR A 8 14.01 9.40 4.76
CA TYR A 8 13.94 7.97 5.00
C TYR A 8 15.35 7.45 5.29
N ARG A 9 15.57 6.89 6.48
CA ARG A 9 16.90 6.41 6.94
C ARG A 9 18.02 7.45 6.78
N GLY A 10 17.69 8.73 6.95
CA GLY A 10 18.63 9.85 6.83
C GLY A 10 18.76 10.44 5.42
N GLU A 11 18.31 9.75 4.38
CA GLU A 11 18.32 10.21 2.99
C GLU A 11 17.10 11.08 2.69
N ASN A 12 17.25 12.09 1.84
CA ASN A 12 16.16 12.93 1.38
C ASN A 12 15.45 12.24 0.20
N LEU A 13 14.20 11.80 0.40
CA LEU A 13 13.45 11.10 -0.63
C LEU A 13 13.18 11.93 -1.89
N PHE A 14 13.22 13.27 -1.79
CA PHE A 14 13.01 14.13 -2.96
C PHE A 14 14.18 14.15 -3.94
N GLU A 15 15.37 13.74 -3.50
CA GLU A 15 16.58 13.68 -4.32
C GLU A 15 16.73 12.32 -5.03
N LEU A 16 15.85 11.35 -4.73
CA LEU A 16 15.87 10.01 -5.29
C LEU A 16 14.81 9.87 -6.38
N GLU A 17 15.16 9.13 -7.43
CA GLU A 17 14.19 8.72 -8.44
C GLU A 17 13.24 7.64 -7.91
N ALA A 18 12.11 7.42 -8.61
CA ALA A 18 11.06 6.50 -8.12
C ALA A 18 11.58 5.07 -7.93
N GLU A 19 12.39 4.57 -8.87
CA GLU A 19 12.99 3.24 -8.80
C GLU A 19 14.03 3.12 -7.68
N GLU A 20 14.72 4.20 -7.33
CA GLU A 20 15.66 4.20 -6.20
C GLU A 20 14.92 4.08 -4.87
N ARG A 21 13.81 4.82 -4.72
CA ARG A 21 12.92 4.71 -3.55
C ARG A 21 12.37 3.29 -3.40
N ALA A 22 11.90 2.70 -4.51
CA ALA A 22 11.39 1.34 -4.52
C ALA A 22 12.46 0.32 -4.10
N ARG A 23 13.68 0.43 -4.63
CA ARG A 23 14.82 -0.45 -4.26
C ARG A 23 15.23 -0.28 -2.79
N LEU A 24 15.05 0.90 -2.20
CA LEU A 24 15.27 1.14 -0.77
C LEU A 24 14.19 0.53 0.13
N GLY A 25 13.06 0.14 -0.44
CA GLY A 25 11.94 -0.49 0.25
C GLY A 25 10.80 0.43 0.61
N VAL A 26 10.63 1.49 -0.15
CA VAL A 26 9.41 2.31 -0.15
C VAL A 26 8.47 1.77 -1.22
N PHE A 27 7.27 1.39 -0.83
CA PHE A 27 6.21 0.90 -1.72
C PHE A 27 5.05 1.88 -1.74
N LEU A 28 4.46 2.08 -2.90
CA LEU A 28 3.25 2.88 -3.07
C LEU A 28 2.18 2.04 -3.76
N GLY A 29 1.10 1.74 -3.05
CA GLY A 29 -0.14 1.24 -3.62
C GLY A 29 -0.96 2.43 -4.13
N PHE A 30 -1.25 2.44 -5.42
CA PHE A 30 -1.93 3.55 -6.07
C PHE A 30 -3.45 3.49 -5.85
N GLN A 31 -4.10 4.64 -5.76
CA GLN A 31 -5.56 4.73 -5.79
C GLN A 31 -6.12 4.01 -7.03
N TYR A 32 -5.50 4.24 -8.19
CA TYR A 32 -5.82 3.57 -9.46
C TYR A 32 -4.58 2.82 -9.99
N PRO A 33 -4.49 1.49 -9.77
CA PRO A 33 -3.37 0.70 -10.27
C PRO A 33 -3.22 0.77 -11.80
N VAL A 34 -1.99 1.05 -12.25
CA VAL A 34 -1.68 1.24 -13.67
C VAL A 34 -1.70 -0.10 -14.41
N GLU A 35 -2.19 -0.08 -15.65
CA GLU A 35 -2.10 -1.20 -16.59
C GLU A 35 -0.82 -1.11 -17.41
N ILE A 36 -0.14 -2.25 -17.63
CA ILE A 36 1.06 -2.32 -18.49
C ILE A 36 0.81 -3.38 -19.56
N PRO A 37 0.18 -3.00 -20.69
CA PRO A 37 -0.12 -3.93 -21.77
C PRO A 37 1.15 -4.57 -22.36
N GLY A 38 1.09 -5.87 -22.65
CA GLY A 38 2.19 -6.61 -23.27
C GLY A 38 3.32 -7.02 -22.32
N VAL A 39 3.25 -6.67 -21.04
CA VAL A 39 4.20 -7.14 -20.01
C VAL A 39 3.48 -8.12 -19.09
N SER A 40 3.88 -9.39 -19.06
CA SER A 40 3.25 -10.37 -18.19
C SER A 40 3.46 -10.00 -16.71
N ASN A 41 2.46 -10.32 -15.90
CA ASN A 41 2.53 -10.05 -14.46
C ASN A 41 3.70 -10.81 -13.81
N LEU A 42 3.93 -12.05 -14.24
CA LEU A 42 5.05 -12.88 -13.77
C LEU A 42 6.41 -12.18 -14.01
N GLU A 43 6.67 -11.73 -15.24
CA GLU A 43 7.95 -11.11 -15.58
C GLU A 43 8.13 -9.77 -14.87
N PHE A 44 7.06 -8.95 -14.80
CA PHE A 44 7.09 -7.70 -14.06
C PHE A 44 7.46 -7.93 -12.58
N LEU A 45 6.79 -8.89 -11.93
CA LEU A 45 7.03 -9.22 -10.53
C LEU A 45 8.44 -9.77 -10.31
N ARG A 46 8.94 -10.63 -11.21
CA ARG A 46 10.29 -11.19 -11.14
C ARG A 46 11.36 -10.11 -11.22
N VAL A 47 11.27 -9.23 -12.21
CA VAL A 47 12.23 -8.12 -12.39
C VAL A 47 12.22 -7.18 -11.20
N ALA A 48 11.05 -6.80 -10.70
CA ALA A 48 10.92 -5.91 -9.55
C ALA A 48 11.49 -6.54 -8.27
N THR A 49 11.19 -7.83 -8.03
CA THR A 49 11.71 -8.58 -6.88
C THR A 49 13.22 -8.68 -6.94
N ASN A 50 13.80 -9.04 -8.07
CA ASN A 50 15.24 -9.17 -8.24
C ASN A 50 15.96 -7.82 -8.09
N ALA A 51 15.42 -6.74 -8.64
CA ALA A 51 15.96 -5.39 -8.43
C ALA A 51 16.01 -5.00 -6.93
N ARG A 52 15.01 -5.42 -6.16
CA ARG A 52 14.98 -5.22 -4.71
C ARG A 52 16.00 -6.09 -3.98
N ARG A 53 16.12 -7.38 -4.35
CA ARG A 53 17.09 -8.35 -3.79
C ARG A 53 18.53 -7.89 -4.00
N LEU A 54 18.87 -7.45 -5.20
CA LEU A 54 20.22 -6.91 -5.50
C LEU A 54 20.57 -5.71 -4.61
N LYS A 55 19.60 -4.81 -4.34
CA LYS A 55 19.83 -3.69 -3.40
C LYS A 55 20.07 -4.15 -1.96
N GLN A 56 19.58 -5.33 -1.60
CA GLN A 56 19.78 -5.98 -0.29
C GLN A 56 21.06 -6.85 -0.25
N ASN A 57 21.85 -6.88 -1.32
CA ASN A 57 23.02 -7.78 -1.51
C ASN A 57 22.63 -9.27 -1.46
N LEU A 58 21.42 -9.60 -1.95
CA LEU A 58 20.95 -10.97 -2.15
C LEU A 58 21.09 -11.35 -3.62
N GLU A 59 21.31 -12.64 -3.88
CA GLU A 59 21.35 -13.18 -5.25
C GLU A 59 19.96 -13.06 -5.92
N GLU A 60 19.96 -12.90 -7.24
CA GLU A 60 18.72 -12.93 -8.02
C GLU A 60 18.13 -14.34 -7.97
N LEU A 61 16.79 -14.40 -7.95
CA LEU A 61 16.06 -15.64 -8.16
C LEU A 61 16.05 -15.93 -9.67
N ASP A 62 16.40 -17.16 -10.04
CA ASP A 62 16.14 -17.62 -11.40
C ASP A 62 14.64 -17.80 -11.67
N THR A 63 14.29 -18.23 -12.87
CA THR A 63 12.87 -18.34 -13.25
C THR A 63 12.14 -19.39 -12.41
N PHE A 64 12.77 -20.52 -12.12
CA PHE A 64 12.12 -21.62 -11.37
C PHE A 64 11.97 -21.24 -9.89
N ASP A 65 13.03 -20.74 -9.27
CA ASP A 65 12.99 -20.30 -7.88
C ASP A 65 11.98 -19.16 -7.68
N PHE A 66 11.85 -18.27 -8.67
CA PHE A 66 10.87 -17.21 -8.62
C PHE A 66 9.44 -17.73 -8.79
N GLU A 67 9.19 -18.70 -9.68
CA GLU A 67 7.88 -19.32 -9.84
C GLU A 67 7.40 -19.96 -8.52
N ASP A 68 8.25 -20.72 -7.86
CA ASP A 68 7.93 -21.30 -6.55
C ASP A 68 7.63 -20.18 -5.52
N HIS A 69 8.45 -19.14 -5.50
CA HIS A 69 8.30 -18.02 -4.58
C HIS A 69 6.97 -17.27 -4.80
N VAL A 70 6.62 -16.94 -6.05
CA VAL A 70 5.36 -16.22 -6.35
C VAL A 70 4.12 -17.06 -6.05
N HIS A 71 4.17 -18.37 -6.31
CA HIS A 71 3.06 -19.25 -6.01
C HIS A 71 2.72 -19.32 -4.51
N GLU A 72 3.72 -19.26 -3.64
CA GLU A 72 3.48 -19.14 -2.19
C GLU A 72 2.83 -17.80 -1.83
N ARG A 73 3.24 -16.69 -2.48
CA ARG A 73 2.68 -15.36 -2.22
C ARG A 73 1.27 -15.17 -2.79
N LEU A 74 0.90 -15.86 -3.87
CA LEU A 74 -0.47 -15.85 -4.41
C LEU A 74 -1.51 -16.29 -3.36
N LYS A 75 -1.13 -17.18 -2.44
CA LYS A 75 -2.02 -17.66 -1.36
C LYS A 75 -2.44 -16.53 -0.42
N VAL A 76 -1.56 -15.55 -0.18
CA VAL A 76 -1.83 -14.38 0.69
C VAL A 76 -3.01 -13.56 0.16
N VAL A 77 -3.10 -13.45 -1.16
CA VAL A 77 -4.09 -12.63 -1.86
C VAL A 77 -5.20 -13.43 -2.53
N GLN A 78 -5.19 -14.76 -2.35
CA GLN A 78 -6.16 -15.70 -2.94
C GLN A 78 -6.37 -15.44 -4.44
N MET A 79 -5.28 -15.24 -5.20
CA MET A 79 -5.31 -15.06 -6.65
C MET A 79 -5.06 -16.39 -7.37
N ASP A 80 -5.76 -16.56 -8.49
CA ASP A 80 -5.52 -17.66 -9.40
C ASP A 80 -4.17 -17.49 -10.10
N PRO A 81 -3.31 -18.52 -10.17
CA PRO A 81 -2.04 -18.46 -10.89
C PRO A 81 -2.16 -18.02 -12.36
N ALA A 82 -3.30 -18.24 -13.01
CA ALA A 82 -3.54 -17.78 -14.38
C ALA A 82 -3.38 -16.24 -14.55
N PHE A 83 -3.49 -15.47 -13.48
CA PHE A 83 -3.21 -14.02 -13.52
C PHE A 83 -1.74 -13.68 -13.78
N LEU A 84 -0.81 -14.59 -13.51
CA LEU A 84 0.61 -14.38 -13.74
C LEU A 84 0.94 -14.28 -15.25
N GLU A 85 0.20 -15.00 -16.08
CA GLU A 85 0.40 -15.03 -17.54
C GLU A 85 -0.21 -13.81 -18.26
N ARG A 86 -1.11 -13.09 -17.58
CA ARG A 86 -1.78 -11.92 -18.14
C ARG A 86 -0.90 -10.68 -18.02
N SER A 87 -1.12 -9.71 -18.89
CA SER A 87 -0.48 -8.38 -18.76
C SER A 87 -0.85 -7.73 -17.42
N VAL A 88 0.10 -6.98 -16.86
CA VAL A 88 -0.08 -6.32 -15.55
C VAL A 88 -1.36 -5.49 -15.52
N ASN A 89 -2.30 -5.89 -14.69
CA ASN A 89 -3.58 -5.23 -14.45
C ASN A 89 -4.52 -5.09 -15.67
N GLU A 90 -4.12 -5.52 -16.87
CA GLU A 90 -4.92 -5.36 -18.08
C GLU A 90 -6.18 -6.22 -18.02
N GLY A 91 -7.35 -5.55 -18.06
CA GLY A 91 -8.65 -6.20 -17.95
C GLY A 91 -8.92 -6.86 -16.59
N PHE A 92 -8.18 -6.52 -15.55
CA PHE A 92 -8.49 -6.93 -14.17
C PHE A 92 -9.64 -6.09 -13.64
N SER A 93 -10.52 -6.70 -12.85
CA SER A 93 -11.50 -5.98 -12.03
C SER A 93 -10.79 -5.12 -10.97
N GLY A 94 -11.51 -4.16 -10.37
CA GLY A 94 -10.95 -3.34 -9.29
C GLY A 94 -10.38 -4.18 -8.14
N GLY A 95 -11.11 -5.21 -7.70
CA GLY A 95 -10.66 -6.13 -6.65
C GLY A 95 -9.42 -6.94 -7.04
N GLU A 96 -9.34 -7.40 -8.29
CA GLU A 96 -8.17 -8.13 -8.79
C GLU A 96 -6.94 -7.22 -8.88
N LYS A 97 -7.09 -5.97 -9.32
CA LYS A 97 -6.01 -4.97 -9.33
C LYS A 97 -5.47 -4.71 -7.92
N LYS A 98 -6.36 -4.54 -6.94
CA LYS A 98 -5.94 -4.32 -5.54
C LYS A 98 -5.29 -5.55 -4.93
N ARG A 99 -5.80 -6.75 -5.21
CA ARG A 99 -5.11 -8.00 -4.79
C ARG A 99 -3.74 -8.14 -5.43
N ASN A 100 -3.59 -7.74 -6.70
CA ASN A 100 -2.29 -7.72 -7.38
C ASN A 100 -1.31 -6.71 -6.75
N GLU A 101 -1.77 -5.56 -6.26
CA GLU A 101 -0.94 -4.63 -5.48
C GLU A 101 -0.45 -5.25 -4.16
N ILE A 102 -1.32 -5.97 -3.45
CA ILE A 102 -0.89 -6.68 -2.22
C ILE A 102 0.05 -7.85 -2.55
N LEU A 103 -0.12 -8.52 -3.69
CA LEU A 103 0.87 -9.50 -4.17
C LEU A 103 2.24 -8.86 -4.42
N GLN A 104 2.28 -7.69 -5.07
CA GLN A 104 3.52 -6.92 -5.24
C GLN A 104 4.14 -6.59 -3.87
N MET A 105 3.34 -6.12 -2.91
CA MET A 105 3.80 -5.84 -1.55
C MET A 105 4.38 -7.09 -0.87
N ALA A 106 3.73 -8.26 -1.05
CA ALA A 106 4.17 -9.53 -0.49
C ALA A 106 5.51 -10.02 -1.06
N LEU A 107 5.78 -9.73 -2.33
CA LEU A 107 7.03 -10.12 -3.01
C LEU A 107 8.17 -9.13 -2.75
N LEU A 108 7.86 -7.83 -2.73
CA LEU A 108 8.85 -6.78 -2.54
C LEU A 108 9.26 -6.58 -1.08
N GLU A 109 8.48 -7.08 -0.14
CA GLU A 109 8.71 -6.97 1.31
C GLU A 109 9.18 -5.56 1.72
N PRO A 110 8.36 -4.52 1.49
CA PRO A 110 8.77 -3.15 1.73
C PRO A 110 9.00 -2.88 3.22
N VAL A 111 9.89 -1.93 3.52
CA VAL A 111 10.08 -1.42 4.88
C VAL A 111 9.00 -0.37 5.21
N VAL A 112 8.58 0.39 4.21
CA VAL A 112 7.47 1.35 4.31
C VAL A 112 6.53 1.13 3.13
N ALA A 113 5.29 0.77 3.42
CA ALA A 113 4.21 0.72 2.45
C ALA A 113 3.27 1.91 2.64
N ILE A 114 2.95 2.61 1.56
CA ILE A 114 1.94 3.67 1.53
C ILE A 114 0.82 3.13 0.65
N LEU A 115 -0.37 2.97 1.21
CA LEU A 115 -1.54 2.42 0.53
C LEU A 115 -2.60 3.51 0.42
N ASP A 116 -2.78 4.01 -0.81
CA ASP A 116 -3.67 5.13 -1.10
C ASP A 116 -5.04 4.61 -1.56
N GLU A 117 -6.06 4.82 -0.72
CA GLU A 117 -7.45 4.38 -0.95
C GLU A 117 -7.57 2.94 -1.49
N THR A 118 -6.81 2.02 -0.88
CA THR A 118 -6.75 0.61 -1.32
C THR A 118 -8.08 -0.12 -1.17
N ASP A 119 -9.00 0.42 -0.41
CA ASP A 119 -10.37 -0.05 -0.18
C ASP A 119 -11.41 0.52 -1.15
N SER A 120 -11.05 1.50 -1.97
CA SER A 120 -11.98 2.15 -2.90
C SER A 120 -12.51 1.18 -3.96
N GLY A 121 -13.84 1.10 -4.07
CA GLY A 121 -14.53 0.27 -5.07
C GLY A 121 -14.46 -1.24 -4.83
N LEU A 122 -14.01 -1.69 -3.66
CA LEU A 122 -14.01 -3.10 -3.29
C LEU A 122 -15.36 -3.54 -2.73
N ASP A 123 -15.77 -4.75 -3.10
CA ASP A 123 -16.78 -5.47 -2.35
C ASP A 123 -16.20 -5.96 -1.00
N ILE A 124 -17.07 -6.47 -0.13
CA ILE A 124 -16.68 -6.86 1.23
C ILE A 124 -15.69 -8.03 1.25
N ASP A 125 -15.77 -8.93 0.28
CA ASP A 125 -14.89 -10.11 0.22
C ASP A 125 -13.50 -9.72 -0.28
N ALA A 126 -13.42 -8.89 -1.33
CA ALA A 126 -12.15 -8.34 -1.81
C ALA A 126 -11.49 -7.47 -0.73
N LEU A 127 -12.26 -6.66 0.01
CA LEU A 127 -11.76 -5.85 1.12
C LEU A 127 -11.11 -6.72 2.21
N ARG A 128 -11.76 -7.80 2.61
CA ARG A 128 -11.22 -8.74 3.61
C ARG A 128 -9.95 -9.42 3.16
N ILE A 129 -9.86 -9.81 1.88
CA ILE A 129 -8.64 -10.42 1.33
C ILE A 129 -7.49 -9.41 1.35
N VAL A 130 -7.72 -8.19 0.90
CA VAL A 130 -6.73 -7.11 0.89
C VAL A 130 -6.27 -6.79 2.32
N ALA A 131 -7.21 -6.57 3.24
CA ALA A 131 -6.90 -6.30 4.65
C ALA A 131 -6.16 -7.48 5.32
N GLY A 132 -6.60 -8.71 5.05
CA GLY A 132 -5.93 -9.92 5.50
C GLY A 132 -4.48 -10.01 5.01
N GLY A 133 -4.23 -9.66 3.75
CA GLY A 133 -2.89 -9.57 3.18
C GLY A 133 -2.02 -8.53 3.89
N VAL A 134 -2.54 -7.32 4.11
CA VAL A 134 -1.83 -6.26 4.86
C VAL A 134 -1.47 -6.73 6.26
N ASN A 135 -2.43 -7.30 7.00
CA ASN A 135 -2.21 -7.81 8.35
C ASN A 135 -1.16 -8.94 8.40
N GLN A 136 -1.20 -9.86 7.43
CA GLN A 136 -0.24 -10.97 7.34
C GLN A 136 1.20 -10.50 7.06
N LEU A 137 1.35 -9.40 6.30
CA LEU A 137 2.65 -8.84 5.94
C LEU A 137 3.20 -7.88 7.01
N ALA A 138 2.37 -7.41 7.94
CA ALA A 138 2.78 -6.53 9.02
C ALA A 138 3.72 -7.26 10.00
N ASN A 139 4.83 -6.60 10.36
CA ASN A 139 5.80 -7.12 11.32
C ASN A 139 6.56 -5.97 11.99
N ALA A 140 7.40 -6.29 12.98
CA ALA A 140 8.14 -5.29 13.77
C ALA A 140 9.18 -4.47 12.97
N ASN A 141 9.49 -4.86 11.73
CA ASN A 141 10.52 -4.23 10.92
C ASN A 141 9.95 -3.41 9.75
N ASN A 142 8.63 -3.35 9.59
CA ASN A 142 7.98 -2.56 8.56
C ASN A 142 6.90 -1.63 9.13
N ALA A 143 6.51 -0.65 8.33
CA ALA A 143 5.41 0.25 8.64
C ALA A 143 4.48 0.37 7.43
N THR A 144 3.18 0.39 7.69
CA THR A 144 2.17 0.63 6.66
C THR A 144 1.41 1.91 6.97
N LEU A 145 1.42 2.86 6.05
CA LEU A 145 0.60 4.06 6.06
C LEU A 145 -0.63 3.82 5.18
N LEU A 146 -1.79 3.74 5.82
CA LEU A 146 -3.07 3.62 5.12
C LEU A 146 -3.70 5.00 4.97
N ILE A 147 -4.06 5.37 3.75
CA ILE A 147 -4.86 6.56 3.46
C ILE A 147 -6.24 6.06 3.05
N THR A 148 -7.24 6.37 3.83
CA THR A 148 -8.63 5.96 3.57
C THR A 148 -9.62 6.99 4.14
N HIS A 149 -10.77 7.07 3.53
CA HIS A 149 -11.94 7.78 4.05
C HIS A 149 -13.07 6.81 4.44
N TYR A 150 -12.81 5.50 4.34
CA TYR A 150 -13.77 4.45 4.68
C TYR A 150 -13.38 3.73 5.97
N GLN A 151 -14.28 3.76 6.92
CA GLN A 151 -14.09 3.09 8.20
C GLN A 151 -14.00 1.56 8.09
N ARG A 152 -14.73 0.97 7.14
CA ARG A 152 -14.75 -0.50 6.95
C ARG A 152 -13.38 -1.15 6.86
N LEU A 153 -12.36 -0.42 6.35
CA LEU A 153 -10.99 -0.92 6.34
C LEU A 153 -10.40 -1.00 7.76
N LEU A 154 -10.76 -0.05 8.63
CA LEU A 154 -10.28 -0.01 10.02
C LEU A 154 -10.96 -1.04 10.93
N ASP A 155 -12.07 -1.66 10.49
CA ASP A 155 -12.66 -2.81 11.16
C ASP A 155 -11.83 -4.08 10.94
N GLU A 156 -11.18 -4.19 9.79
CA GLU A 156 -10.36 -5.33 9.40
C GLU A 156 -8.86 -5.12 9.72
N ILE A 157 -8.37 -3.88 9.74
CA ILE A 157 -6.98 -3.52 10.06
C ILE A 157 -6.98 -2.61 11.29
N THR A 158 -6.38 -3.07 12.40
CA THR A 158 -6.27 -2.23 13.59
C THR A 158 -5.04 -1.33 13.50
N PRO A 159 -5.21 0.00 13.38
CA PRO A 159 -4.08 0.92 13.33
C PRO A 159 -3.48 1.16 14.72
N ASP A 160 -2.16 1.34 14.80
CA ASP A 160 -1.48 1.82 16.01
C ASP A 160 -1.75 3.32 16.23
N TYR A 161 -1.78 4.08 15.14
CA TYR A 161 -2.01 5.53 15.13
C TYR A 161 -3.03 5.92 14.07
N VAL A 162 -3.86 6.91 14.40
CA VAL A 162 -4.84 7.53 13.50
C VAL A 162 -4.54 9.03 13.43
N HIS A 163 -4.42 9.55 12.21
CA HIS A 163 -4.26 10.97 11.93
C HIS A 163 -5.44 11.48 11.12
N VAL A 164 -6.16 12.45 11.68
CA VAL A 164 -7.26 13.11 10.95
C VAL A 164 -6.69 14.28 10.18
N MET A 165 -6.84 14.23 8.85
CA MET A 165 -6.31 15.24 7.95
C MET A 165 -7.44 15.99 7.24
N ALA A 166 -7.39 17.30 7.24
CA ALA A 166 -8.28 18.13 6.45
C ALA A 166 -7.56 19.39 5.96
N SER A 167 -7.91 19.88 4.78
CA SER A 167 -7.29 21.06 4.15
C SER A 167 -5.74 21.03 4.16
N GLY A 168 -5.16 19.84 3.94
CA GLY A 168 -3.70 19.62 3.91
C GLY A 168 -3.00 19.70 5.27
N ARG A 169 -3.74 19.61 6.38
CA ARG A 169 -3.20 19.68 7.75
C ARG A 169 -3.66 18.47 8.57
N ILE A 170 -2.78 18.00 9.44
CA ILE A 170 -3.16 17.04 10.48
C ILE A 170 -3.81 17.83 11.62
N LEU A 171 -5.11 17.58 11.86
CA LEU A 171 -5.88 18.26 12.90
C LEU A 171 -5.79 17.54 14.24
N ARG A 172 -5.90 16.21 14.21
CA ARG A 172 -5.80 15.36 15.41
C ARG A 172 -4.97 14.13 15.15
N THR A 173 -4.34 13.64 16.20
CA THR A 173 -3.63 12.35 16.24
C THR A 173 -4.07 11.59 17.47
N GLY A 174 -4.39 10.31 17.31
CA GLY A 174 -4.80 9.42 18.40
C GLY A 174 -4.57 7.97 18.04
N GLY A 175 -5.07 7.06 18.86
CA GLY A 175 -5.11 5.64 18.57
C GLY A 175 -6.41 5.23 17.87
N ARG A 176 -6.73 3.93 17.94
CA ARG A 176 -7.95 3.35 17.36
C ARG A 176 -9.23 4.06 17.84
N GLU A 177 -9.26 4.53 19.09
CA GLU A 177 -10.39 5.23 19.68
C GLU A 177 -10.78 6.48 18.89
N LEU A 178 -9.82 7.17 18.26
CA LEU A 178 -10.09 8.33 17.42
C LEU A 178 -10.87 7.94 16.15
N ALA A 179 -10.57 6.79 15.55
CA ALA A 179 -11.33 6.29 14.41
C ALA A 179 -12.80 6.00 14.79
N LEU A 180 -13.02 5.36 15.96
CA LEU A 180 -14.35 5.06 16.47
C LEU A 180 -15.13 6.34 16.83
N GLU A 181 -14.45 7.34 17.40
CA GLU A 181 -15.05 8.65 17.66
C GLU A 181 -15.54 9.31 16.36
N LEU A 182 -14.72 9.30 15.31
CA LEU A 182 -15.09 9.86 13.99
C LEU A 182 -16.32 9.19 13.39
N GLU A 183 -16.46 7.88 13.56
CA GLU A 183 -17.64 7.15 13.11
C GLU A 183 -18.92 7.62 13.81
N GLN A 184 -18.84 7.86 15.10
CA GLN A 184 -19.99 8.22 15.92
C GLN A 184 -20.42 9.68 15.72
N ILE A 185 -19.45 10.60 15.67
CA ILE A 185 -19.73 12.04 15.62
C ILE A 185 -19.66 12.65 14.22
N GLY A 186 -19.17 11.89 13.23
CA GLY A 186 -18.95 12.38 11.88
C GLY A 186 -17.83 13.43 11.80
N TYR A 187 -17.85 14.23 10.73
CA TYR A 187 -16.82 15.22 10.44
C TYR A 187 -17.23 16.68 10.73
N ASP A 188 -18.42 16.92 11.28
CA ASP A 188 -18.95 18.29 11.53
C ASP A 188 -18.08 19.14 12.45
N TRP A 189 -17.27 18.49 13.29
CA TRP A 189 -16.31 19.18 14.16
C TRP A 189 -15.07 19.67 13.40
N VAL A 190 -14.74 19.05 12.26
CA VAL A 190 -13.56 19.40 11.45
C VAL A 190 -13.64 20.84 10.97
N ASP A 191 -14.80 21.28 10.47
CA ASP A 191 -15.01 22.64 10.01
C ASP A 191 -14.85 23.66 11.14
N LYS A 192 -15.30 23.33 12.36
CA LYS A 192 -15.13 24.15 13.55
C LYS A 192 -13.67 24.28 13.95
N GLU A 193 -12.93 23.19 13.86
CA GLU A 193 -11.50 23.16 14.23
C GLU A 193 -10.66 23.89 13.19
N LEU A 194 -10.97 23.76 11.89
CA LEU A 194 -10.32 24.54 10.82
C LEU A 194 -10.57 26.04 11.00
N ALA A 195 -11.82 26.44 11.30
CA ALA A 195 -12.16 27.83 11.57
C ALA A 195 -11.42 28.38 12.81
N ALA A 196 -11.27 27.58 13.86
CA ALA A 196 -10.52 27.96 15.06
C ALA A 196 -9.01 28.12 14.79
N GLN A 197 -8.47 27.40 13.81
CA GLN A 197 -7.07 27.50 13.38
C GLN A 197 -6.84 28.60 12.31
N GLY A 198 -7.87 29.35 11.94
CA GLY A 198 -7.76 30.42 10.95
C GLY A 198 -7.60 29.93 9.50
N VAL A 199 -8.08 28.72 9.23
CA VAL A 199 -8.05 28.09 7.92
C VAL A 199 -9.50 28.01 7.41
N ALA A 200 -10.01 29.12 6.91
CA ALA A 200 -11.30 29.21 6.24
C ALA A 200 -11.09 29.64 4.79
#